data_828cde9bee7f3eacafe789d87409ff5e
#
_entry.id   828cde9bee7f3eacafe789d87409ff5e
#
_cell.length_a   1.000
_cell.length_b   1.000
_cell.length_c   1.000
_cell.angle_alpha   90.00
_cell.angle_beta   90.00
_cell.angle_gamma   90.00
#
_symmetry.space_group_name_H-M   'P 1'
#
loop_
_entity.id
_entity.type
_entity.pdbx_description
1 polymer ?
#
loop_
_entity_poly.entity_id
_entity_poly.type
_entity_poly.pdbx_seq_one_letter_code
_entity_poly.pdbx_strand_id
1 'polypeptide(L)'
;MEVHLTTRRFELGEYAREVLDRSLARLQRRLRHFRPDLVHLQVQMERAARKEEYTGSARLYLPGRVLYARRNRSATPEGWIRAAFDDLEQQLSRYKAQLRR
;
A
#
# COMPACT_ATOMS: atom_id res chain seq x y z
N MET A 1 7.80 6.22 -8.99
CA MET A 1 6.93 5.08 -8.64
C MET A 1 5.61 5.23 -9.36
N GLU A 2 5.22 4.22 -10.06
CA GLU A 2 3.90 4.18 -10.70
C GLU A 2 2.90 3.55 -9.73
N VAL A 3 1.73 4.19 -9.56
CA VAL A 3 0.72 3.76 -8.59
C VAL A 3 -0.58 3.46 -9.31
N HIS A 4 -1.12 2.27 -9.07
CA HIS A 4 -2.44 1.87 -9.55
C HIS A 4 -3.33 1.57 -8.35
N LEU A 5 -4.44 2.29 -8.27
CA LEU A 5 -5.44 2.09 -7.23
C LEU A 5 -6.75 1.64 -7.85
N THR A 6 -7.28 0.54 -7.34
CA THR A 6 -8.60 0.04 -7.72
C THR A 6 -9.48 -0.06 -6.48
N THR A 7 -10.69 0.48 -6.56
CA THR A 7 -11.68 0.35 -5.48
C THR A 7 -12.93 -0.32 -6.03
N ARG A 8 -13.58 -1.15 -5.20
CA ARG A 8 -14.82 -1.82 -5.54
C ARG A 8 -15.86 -1.55 -4.47
N ARG A 9 -17.05 -1.15 -4.89
CA ARG A 9 -18.23 -0.88 -4.05
C ARG A 9 -18.11 0.32 -3.15
N PHE A 10 -17.12 1.19 -3.37
CA PHE A 10 -16.98 2.47 -2.70
C PHE A 10 -16.01 3.35 -3.44
N GLU A 11 -16.03 4.63 -3.10
CA GLU A 11 -15.03 5.59 -3.57
C GLU A 11 -14.30 6.17 -2.37
N LEU A 12 -13.00 6.46 -2.52
CA LEU A 12 -12.25 7.09 -1.45
C LEU A 12 -12.78 8.49 -1.18
N GLY A 13 -13.20 8.73 0.04
CA GLY A 13 -13.54 10.06 0.49
C GLY A 13 -12.29 10.91 0.65
N GLU A 14 -12.50 12.18 0.93
CA GLU A 14 -11.43 13.18 1.02
C GLU A 14 -10.38 12.81 2.08
N TYR A 15 -10.82 12.42 3.26
CA TYR A 15 -9.91 12.04 4.35
C TYR A 15 -9.09 10.79 4.03
N ALA A 16 -9.74 9.77 3.48
CA ALA A 16 -9.04 8.55 3.10
C ALA A 16 -7.99 8.82 2.02
N ARG A 17 -8.30 9.73 1.08
CA ARG A 17 -7.36 10.13 0.04
C ARG A 17 -6.16 10.87 0.62
N GLU A 18 -6.38 11.74 1.61
CA GLU A 18 -5.27 12.41 2.30
C GLU A 18 -4.36 11.41 3.00
N VAL A 19 -4.95 10.41 3.65
CA VAL A 19 -4.17 9.35 4.32
C VAL A 19 -3.37 8.57 3.28
N LEU A 20 -3.98 8.25 2.14
CA LEU A 20 -3.29 7.56 1.05
C LEU A 20 -2.11 8.39 0.54
N ASP A 21 -2.33 9.68 0.28
CA ASP A 21 -1.28 10.55 -0.24
C ASP A 21 -0.10 10.67 0.73
N ARG A 22 -0.37 10.81 2.02
CA ARG A 22 0.69 10.84 3.03
C ARG A 22 1.44 9.52 3.14
N SER A 23 0.71 8.41 3.05
CA SER A 23 1.32 7.08 3.07
C SER A 23 2.19 6.84 1.85
N LEU A 24 1.74 7.28 0.68
CA LEU A 24 2.53 7.20 -0.56
C LEU A 24 3.80 8.04 -0.47
N ALA A 25 3.69 9.26 0.03
CA ALA A 25 4.85 10.15 0.17
C ALA A 25 5.90 9.55 1.11
N ARG A 26 5.45 8.97 2.22
CA ARG A 26 6.36 8.31 3.18
C ARG A 26 7.04 7.09 2.55
N LEU A 27 6.29 6.28 1.84
CA LEU A 27 6.84 5.10 1.16
C LEU A 27 7.85 5.51 0.09
N GLN A 28 7.55 6.53 -0.70
CA GLN A 28 8.45 7.02 -1.74
C GLN A 28 9.78 7.50 -1.17
N ARG A 29 9.77 8.17 -0.02
CA ARG A 29 11.01 8.59 0.64
C ARG A 29 11.88 7.40 1.02
N ARG A 30 11.28 6.28 1.40
CA ARG A 30 12.01 5.06 1.74
C ARG A 30 12.52 4.31 0.51
N LEU A 31 12.00 4.65 -0.67
CA LEU A 31 12.35 4.01 -1.94
C LEU A 31 13.32 4.84 -2.79
N ARG A 32 13.86 5.92 -2.24
CA ARG A 32 14.70 6.88 -2.98
C ARG A 32 15.95 6.27 -3.61
N HIS A 33 16.44 5.14 -3.12
CA HIS A 33 17.61 4.44 -3.65
C HIS A 33 17.28 3.47 -4.79
N PHE A 34 16.00 3.28 -5.07
CA PHE A 34 15.55 2.47 -6.20
C PHE A 34 15.20 3.39 -7.37
N ARG A 35 15.44 2.93 -8.57
CA ARG A 35 15.05 3.69 -9.77
C ARG A 35 13.54 3.81 -9.82
N PRO A 36 12.98 5.03 -9.91
CA PRO A 36 11.52 5.22 -9.88
C PRO A 36 10.78 4.51 -11.00
N ASP A 37 11.38 4.39 -12.18
CA ASP A 37 10.78 3.72 -13.33
C ASP A 37 10.66 2.20 -13.16
N LEU A 38 11.36 1.63 -12.17
CA LEU A 38 11.34 0.19 -11.89
C LEU A 38 10.50 -0.16 -10.64
N VAL A 39 9.85 0.82 -10.05
CA VAL A 39 9.04 0.62 -8.84
C VAL A 39 7.58 0.87 -9.16
N HIS A 40 6.73 -0.13 -8.88
CA HIS A 40 5.29 -0.06 -9.13
C HIS A 40 4.55 -0.48 -7.87
N LEU A 41 3.49 0.25 -7.55
CA LEU A 41 2.60 -0.09 -6.44
C LEU A 41 1.21 -0.34 -6.98
N GLN A 42 0.64 -1.48 -6.63
CA GLN A 42 -0.72 -1.85 -7.00
C GLN A 42 -1.54 -2.05 -5.73
N VAL A 43 -2.59 -1.26 -5.58
CA VAL A 43 -3.48 -1.31 -4.41
C VAL A 43 -4.88 -1.63 -4.86
N GLN A 44 -5.48 -2.65 -4.26
CA GLN A 44 -6.87 -3.03 -4.52
C GLN A 44 -7.61 -3.05 -3.20
N MET A 45 -8.75 -2.36 -3.16
CA MET A 45 -9.60 -2.28 -1.97
C MET A 45 -11.04 -2.59 -2.35
N GLU A 46 -11.76 -3.24 -1.44
CA GLU A 46 -13.16 -3.57 -1.64
C GLU A 46 -13.93 -3.37 -0.34
N ARG A 47 -15.12 -2.79 -0.47
CA ARG A 47 -16.06 -2.70 0.65
C ARG A 47 -17.00 -3.89 0.60
N ALA A 48 -17.31 -4.46 1.76
CA ALA A 48 -18.29 -5.54 1.85
C ALA A 48 -19.69 -5.06 1.42
N ALA A 49 -20.49 -5.98 0.86
CA ALA A 49 -21.77 -5.62 0.27
C ALA A 49 -22.78 -5.08 1.27
N ARG A 50 -22.74 -5.51 2.53
CA ARG A 50 -23.78 -5.24 3.53
C ARG A 50 -23.29 -4.58 4.82
N LYS A 51 -22.01 -4.25 4.93
CA LYS A 51 -21.47 -3.63 6.14
C LYS A 51 -20.24 -2.80 5.80
N GLU A 52 -19.89 -1.89 6.69
CA GLU A 52 -18.70 -1.09 6.54
C GLU A 52 -17.48 -1.89 6.97
N GLU A 53 -16.99 -2.69 6.05
CA GLU A 53 -15.82 -3.52 6.24
C GLU A 53 -15.03 -3.49 4.94
N TYR A 54 -13.74 -3.23 5.06
CA TYR A 54 -12.86 -3.04 3.91
C TYR A 54 -11.78 -4.10 3.91
N THR A 55 -11.57 -4.70 2.76
CA THR A 55 -10.54 -5.70 2.51
C THR A 55 -9.73 -5.30 1.31
N GLY A 56 -8.62 -5.96 1.08
CA GLY A 56 -7.82 -5.69 -0.10
C GLY A 56 -6.40 -6.18 0.00
N SER A 57 -5.59 -5.74 -0.95
CA SER A 57 -4.18 -6.09 -1.02
C SER A 57 -3.38 -4.93 -1.58
N ALA A 58 -2.10 -4.90 -1.24
CA ALA A 58 -1.14 -3.97 -1.80
C ALA A 58 0.11 -4.76 -2.21
N ARG A 59 0.54 -4.56 -3.46
CA ARG A 59 1.76 -5.18 -3.99
C ARG A 59 2.73 -4.10 -4.40
N LEU A 60 3.94 -4.19 -3.86
CA LEU A 60 5.02 -3.28 -4.21
C LEU A 60 6.05 -4.08 -5.00
N TYR A 61 6.16 -3.74 -6.29
CA TYR A 61 7.10 -4.39 -7.21
C TYR A 61 8.41 -3.62 -7.19
N LEU A 62 9.46 -4.29 -6.74
CA LEU A 62 10.82 -3.76 -6.71
C LEU A 62 11.70 -4.58 -7.64
N PRO A 63 12.85 -4.04 -8.10
CA PRO A 63 13.82 -4.87 -8.82
C PRO A 63 14.22 -6.06 -7.93
N GLY A 64 13.92 -7.27 -8.41
CA GLY A 64 14.30 -8.50 -7.72
C GLY A 64 13.40 -8.95 -6.57
N ARG A 65 12.34 -8.21 -6.25
CA ARG A 65 11.45 -8.61 -5.13
C ARG A 65 10.07 -7.99 -5.27
N VAL A 66 9.05 -8.75 -4.89
CA VAL A 66 7.69 -8.23 -4.73
C VAL A 66 7.33 -8.31 -3.25
N LEU A 67 6.93 -7.18 -2.68
CA LEU A 67 6.41 -7.12 -1.32
C LEU A 67 4.89 -7.13 -1.37
N TYR A 68 4.28 -7.88 -0.47
CA TYR A 68 2.84 -8.10 -0.52
C TYR A 68 2.21 -7.91 0.86
N ALA A 69 1.26 -6.99 0.95
CA ALA A 69 0.47 -6.77 2.15
C ALA A 69 -0.98 -7.12 1.86
N ARG A 70 -1.52 -8.04 2.63
CA ARG A 70 -2.93 -8.41 2.55
C ARG A 70 -3.60 -8.07 3.88
N ARG A 71 -4.72 -7.34 3.80
CA ARG A 71 -5.52 -7.02 4.96
C ARG A 71 -6.94 -7.55 4.77
N ASN A 72 -7.36 -8.40 5.68
CA ASN A 72 -8.66 -9.04 5.56
C ASN A 72 -9.80 -8.14 6.00
N ARG A 73 -9.57 -7.28 7.01
CA ARG A 73 -10.63 -6.42 7.51
C ARG A 73 -10.11 -5.12 8.10
N SER A 74 -10.84 -4.04 7.83
CA SER A 74 -10.73 -2.78 8.56
C SER A 74 -12.10 -2.14 8.56
N ALA A 75 -12.41 -1.42 9.63
CA ALA A 75 -13.70 -0.72 9.76
C ALA A 75 -13.78 0.52 8.87
N THR A 76 -12.62 1.05 8.46
CA THR A 76 -12.55 2.27 7.64
C THR A 76 -11.52 2.09 6.52
N PRO A 77 -11.69 2.81 5.39
CA PRO A 77 -10.69 2.78 4.32
C PRO A 77 -9.33 3.29 4.77
N GLU A 78 -9.29 4.38 5.54
CA GLU A 78 -8.04 4.95 6.04
C GLU A 78 -7.32 4.01 7.01
N GLY A 79 -8.06 3.27 7.83
CA GLY A 79 -7.49 2.25 8.70
C GLY A 79 -6.83 1.13 7.90
N TRP A 80 -7.49 0.70 6.82
CA TRP A 80 -6.94 -0.30 5.92
C TRP A 80 -5.64 0.20 5.27
N ILE A 81 -5.65 1.44 4.78
CA ILE A 81 -4.49 2.04 4.12
C ILE A 81 -3.30 2.09 5.08
N ARG A 82 -3.51 2.59 6.30
CA ARG A 82 -2.42 2.68 7.30
C ARG A 82 -1.82 1.32 7.59
N ALA A 83 -2.66 0.33 7.82
CA ALA A 83 -2.21 -1.02 8.16
C ALA A 83 -1.45 -1.68 7.00
N ALA A 84 -1.95 -1.54 5.78
CA ALA A 84 -1.30 -2.13 4.60
C ALA A 84 0.05 -1.47 4.33
N PHE A 85 0.14 -0.15 4.42
CA PHE A 85 1.39 0.56 4.19
C PHE A 85 2.41 0.30 5.29
N ASP A 86 1.97 0.20 6.55
CA ASP A 86 2.86 -0.18 7.65
C ASP A 86 3.47 -1.56 7.41
N ASP A 87 2.67 -2.50 6.94
CA ASP A 87 3.16 -3.84 6.60
C ASP A 87 4.19 -3.79 5.46
N LEU A 88 3.89 -3.05 4.39
CA LEU A 88 4.84 -2.87 3.28
C LEU A 88 6.15 -2.25 3.76
N GLU A 89 6.09 -1.25 4.63
CA GLU A 89 7.29 -0.59 5.15
C GLU A 89 8.12 -1.53 6.02
N GLN A 90 7.48 -2.38 6.81
CA GLN A 90 8.20 -3.38 7.59
C GLN A 90 8.89 -4.41 6.70
N GLN A 91 8.21 -4.88 5.67
CA GLN A 91 8.80 -5.79 4.70
C GLN A 91 9.96 -5.13 3.95
N LEU A 92 9.79 -3.86 3.59
CA LEU A 92 10.83 -3.09 2.91
C LEU A 92 12.09 -2.95 3.79
N SER A 93 11.91 -2.68 5.07
CA SER A 93 13.03 -2.58 6.01
C SER A 93 13.82 -3.89 6.09
N ARG A 94 13.11 -5.03 6.13
CA ARG A 94 13.75 -6.34 6.14
C ARG A 94 14.49 -6.63 4.83
N TYR A 95 13.89 -6.27 3.70
CA TYR A 95 14.52 -6.47 2.41
C TYR A 95 15.78 -5.64 2.27
N LYS A 96 15.73 -4.35 2.65
CA LYS A 96 16.90 -3.48 2.63
C LYS A 96 18.03 -3.99 3.51
N ALA A 97 17.69 -4.54 4.69
CA ALA A 97 18.69 -5.14 5.57
C ALA A 97 19.38 -6.34 4.90
N GLN A 98 18.63 -7.14 4.15
CA GLN A 98 19.19 -8.27 3.40
C GLN A 98 20.15 -7.80 2.30
N LEU A 99 19.82 -6.69 1.62
CA LEU A 99 20.66 -6.15 0.56
C LEU A 99 22.00 -5.60 1.06
N ARG A 100 22.10 -5.29 2.35
CA ARG A 100 23.33 -4.75 2.96
C ARG A 100 24.31 -5.82 3.44
N ARG A 101 23.96 -7.08 3.32
CA ARG A 101 24.82 -8.19 3.75
C ARG A 101 25.85 -8.55 2.72
#